data_e4e92e12ead7062d3e5592ae444ae440
#
_entry.id   e4e92e12ead7062d3e5592ae444ae440
#
_cell.length_a   1.000
_cell.length_b   1.000
_cell.length_c   1.000
_cell.angle_alpha   90.00
_cell.angle_beta   90.00
_cell.angle_gamma   90.00
#
_symmetry.space_group_name_H-M   'P 1'
#
loop_
_entity.id
_entity.type
_entity.pdbx_description
1 polymer ?
#
loop_
_entity_poly.entity_id
_entity_poly.type
_entity_poly.pdbx_seq_one_letter_code
_entity_poly.pdbx_strand_id
1 'polypeptide(L)'
;QCVMFLGLIFMIAYAIKQYSYRKIVVIFVLIIGVQISCFYEFSKLKANNEFQILYDYNSLTIAKINQRRMLVLSDDSLVNSKKYLVDIERELEINEKYFKRITNFFIVDELNFLVVDSLGVAEISTSVDVLILKNNPKFNLERYVLNHKPKLVVMHPKNYNSNVLFWTEN
;
A
#
# COMPACT_ATOMS: atom_id res chain seq x y z
N GLN A 1 -7.51 3.55 -23.32
CA GLN A 1 -8.80 2.81 -23.33
C GLN A 1 -9.89 3.52 -24.15
N CYS A 2 -10.16 4.81 -23.95
CA CYS A 2 -11.18 5.56 -24.70
C CYS A 2 -11.01 5.49 -26.25
N VAL A 3 -9.77 5.55 -26.74
CA VAL A 3 -9.48 5.48 -28.18
C VAL A 3 -9.81 4.11 -28.77
N MET A 4 -9.55 3.04 -28.03
CA MET A 4 -9.92 1.67 -28.45
C MET A 4 -11.43 1.48 -28.50
N PHE A 5 -12.19 2.04 -27.54
CA PHE A 5 -13.65 2.01 -27.54
C PHE A 5 -14.26 2.76 -28.74
N LEU A 6 -13.74 3.95 -29.05
CA LEU A 6 -14.16 4.72 -30.23
C LEU A 6 -13.90 3.98 -31.54
N GLY A 7 -12.72 3.35 -31.66
CA GLY A 7 -12.38 2.52 -32.82
C GLY A 7 -13.32 1.32 -33.00
N LEU A 8 -13.73 0.69 -31.91
CA LEU A 8 -14.64 -0.44 -31.90
C LEU A 8 -16.06 -0.03 -32.32
N ILE A 9 -16.55 1.11 -31.83
CA ILE A 9 -17.85 1.69 -32.24
C ILE A 9 -17.85 2.00 -33.75
N PHE A 10 -16.76 2.58 -34.28
CA PHE A 10 -16.64 2.91 -35.68
C PHE A 10 -16.63 1.65 -36.57
N MET A 11 -15.93 0.59 -36.16
CA MET A 11 -15.91 -0.69 -36.85
C MET A 11 -17.28 -1.38 -36.86
N ILE A 12 -18.00 -1.32 -35.74
CA ILE A 12 -19.39 -1.86 -35.67
C ILE A 12 -20.31 -1.12 -36.64
N ALA A 13 -20.26 0.22 -36.63
CA ALA A 13 -21.08 1.05 -37.57
C ALA A 13 -20.74 0.75 -39.03
N TYR A 14 -19.45 0.56 -39.36
CA TYR A 14 -19.02 0.20 -40.70
C TYR A 14 -19.47 -1.21 -41.12
N ALA A 15 -19.47 -2.19 -40.23
CA ALA A 15 -19.90 -3.55 -40.48
C ALA A 15 -21.42 -3.66 -40.72
N ILE A 16 -22.23 -2.83 -40.02
CA ILE A 16 -23.69 -2.76 -40.22
C ILE A 16 -24.02 -2.25 -41.62
N LYS A 17 -23.23 -1.27 -42.10
CA LYS A 17 -23.45 -0.67 -43.43
C LYS A 17 -23.14 -1.64 -44.59
N GLN A 18 -22.24 -2.60 -44.40
CA GLN A 18 -21.83 -3.57 -45.41
C GLN A 18 -21.87 -4.99 -44.82
N TYR A 19 -23.06 -5.61 -44.85
CA TYR A 19 -23.30 -6.90 -44.24
C TYR A 19 -22.39 -7.99 -44.84
N SER A 20 -21.42 -8.50 -44.04
CA SER A 20 -20.57 -9.62 -44.43
C SER A 20 -20.27 -10.45 -43.19
N TYR A 21 -20.56 -11.74 -43.24
CA TYR A 21 -20.30 -12.68 -42.13
C TYR A 21 -18.86 -12.63 -41.62
N ARG A 22 -17.90 -12.55 -42.54
CA ARG A 22 -16.47 -12.46 -42.18
C ARG A 22 -16.16 -11.23 -41.34
N LYS A 23 -16.75 -10.07 -41.60
CA LYS A 23 -16.55 -8.83 -40.83
C LYS A 23 -17.14 -8.93 -39.43
N ILE A 24 -18.30 -9.58 -39.28
CA ILE A 24 -18.93 -9.82 -37.98
C ILE A 24 -18.03 -10.70 -37.10
N VAL A 25 -17.46 -11.78 -37.64
CA VAL A 25 -16.53 -12.65 -36.91
C VAL A 25 -15.29 -11.88 -36.43
N VAL A 26 -14.70 -11.04 -37.28
CA VAL A 26 -13.53 -10.22 -36.92
C VAL A 26 -13.85 -9.28 -35.76
N ILE A 27 -15.01 -8.61 -35.79
CA ILE A 27 -15.44 -7.72 -34.70
C ILE A 27 -15.61 -8.50 -33.40
N PHE A 28 -16.20 -9.68 -33.45
CA PHE A 28 -16.42 -10.53 -32.28
C PHE A 28 -15.06 -10.95 -31.63
N VAL A 29 -14.08 -11.33 -32.46
CA VAL A 29 -12.73 -11.66 -32.01
C VAL A 29 -12.04 -10.45 -31.36
N LEU A 30 -12.20 -9.25 -31.91
CA LEU A 30 -11.66 -8.01 -31.32
C LEU A 30 -12.30 -7.69 -29.97
N ILE A 31 -13.62 -7.86 -29.84
CA ILE A 31 -14.33 -7.65 -28.56
C ILE A 31 -13.80 -8.60 -27.47
N ILE A 32 -13.63 -9.88 -27.81
CA ILE A 32 -13.07 -10.89 -26.90
C ILE A 32 -11.63 -10.50 -26.52
N GLY A 33 -10.81 -10.07 -27.47
CA GLY A 33 -9.44 -9.62 -27.22
C GLY A 33 -9.37 -8.45 -26.22
N VAL A 34 -10.26 -7.46 -26.36
CA VAL A 34 -10.36 -6.33 -25.42
C VAL A 34 -10.79 -6.81 -24.03
N GLN A 35 -11.77 -7.71 -23.96
CA GLN A 35 -12.23 -8.25 -22.67
C GLN A 35 -11.13 -9.02 -21.95
N ILE A 36 -10.37 -9.85 -22.67
CA ILE A 36 -9.23 -10.59 -22.10
C ILE A 36 -8.15 -9.63 -21.60
N SER A 37 -7.84 -8.57 -22.35
CA SER A 37 -6.86 -7.55 -21.95
C SER A 37 -7.29 -6.83 -20.67
N CYS A 38 -8.54 -6.38 -20.60
CA CYS A 38 -9.09 -5.75 -19.39
C CYS A 38 -9.07 -6.69 -18.18
N PHE A 39 -9.42 -7.96 -18.39
CA PHE A 39 -9.39 -8.95 -17.33
C PHE A 39 -7.97 -9.22 -16.83
N TYR A 40 -6.99 -9.26 -17.72
CA TYR A 40 -5.58 -9.44 -17.36
C TYR A 40 -5.06 -8.27 -16.52
N GLU A 41 -5.31 -7.02 -16.93
CA GLU A 41 -4.93 -5.83 -16.14
C GLU A 41 -5.60 -5.85 -14.75
N PHE A 42 -6.89 -6.16 -14.70
CA PHE A 42 -7.63 -6.25 -13.44
C PHE A 42 -7.08 -7.34 -12.51
N SER A 43 -6.71 -8.49 -13.08
CA SER A 43 -6.09 -9.59 -12.31
C SER A 43 -4.71 -9.23 -11.78
N LYS A 44 -3.92 -8.48 -12.54
CA LYS A 44 -2.59 -8.01 -12.12
C LYS A 44 -2.66 -7.02 -10.96
N LEU A 45 -3.63 -6.11 -10.97
CA LEU A 45 -3.87 -5.16 -9.86
C LEU A 45 -4.26 -5.89 -8.57
N LYS A 46 -4.98 -7.01 -8.66
CA LYS A 46 -5.40 -7.82 -7.50
C LYS A 46 -4.29 -8.69 -6.89
N ALA A 47 -3.18 -8.89 -7.57
CA ALA A 47 -2.08 -9.76 -7.11
C ALA A 47 -1.04 -9.02 -6.24
N ASN A 48 -1.19 -7.73 -6.00
CA ASN A 48 -0.20 -6.96 -5.27
C ASN A 48 -0.31 -7.20 -3.76
N ASN A 49 0.82 -7.62 -3.17
CA ASN A 49 1.06 -7.55 -1.75
C ASN A 49 1.64 -6.16 -1.46
N GLU A 50 0.87 -5.30 -0.84
CA GLU A 50 1.30 -3.94 -0.55
C GLU A 50 1.35 -3.69 0.94
N PHE A 51 2.43 -3.00 1.35
CA PHE A 51 2.55 -2.40 2.66
C PHE A 51 2.32 -0.91 2.54
N GLN A 52 1.37 -0.39 3.30
CA GLN A 52 1.09 1.02 3.37
C GLN A 52 1.24 1.50 4.82
N ILE A 53 2.16 2.44 5.05
CA ILE A 53 2.21 3.17 6.31
C ILE A 53 1.29 4.36 6.14
N LEU A 54 0.17 4.34 6.87
CA LEU A 54 -0.88 5.33 6.70
C LEU A 54 -0.59 6.58 7.53
N TYR A 55 -0.79 7.73 6.90
CA TYR A 55 -0.61 9.00 7.55
C TYR A 55 -1.76 9.26 8.52
N ASP A 56 -1.48 9.20 9.82
CA ASP A 56 -2.36 9.67 10.87
C ASP A 56 -1.53 10.40 11.93
N TYR A 57 -1.87 11.66 12.21
CA TYR A 57 -1.12 12.48 13.16
C TYR A 57 -1.10 11.89 14.58
N ASN A 58 -2.17 11.24 14.99
CA ASN A 58 -2.35 10.75 16.36
C ASN A 58 -1.91 9.30 16.56
N SER A 59 -1.90 8.50 15.52
CA SER A 59 -1.65 7.06 15.61
C SER A 59 -0.73 6.56 14.50
N LEU A 60 0.09 5.57 14.83
CA LEU A 60 0.82 4.80 13.84
C LEU A 60 -0.10 3.69 13.32
N THR A 61 -0.38 3.72 12.04
CA THR A 61 -1.21 2.70 11.38
C THR A 61 -0.48 2.16 10.16
N ILE A 62 -0.37 0.86 10.09
CA ILE A 62 0.24 0.13 8.98
C ILE A 62 -0.81 -0.82 8.44
N ALA A 63 -1.10 -0.73 7.15
CA ALA A 63 -1.98 -1.66 6.46
C ALA A 63 -1.15 -2.57 5.56
N LYS A 64 -1.30 -3.87 5.77
CA LYS A 64 -0.82 -4.88 4.84
C LYS A 64 -2.01 -5.38 4.04
N ILE A 65 -1.93 -5.23 2.73
CA ILE A 65 -2.97 -5.63 1.79
C ILE A 65 -2.43 -6.82 1.00
N ASN A 66 -3.16 -7.92 1.06
CA ASN A 66 -2.87 -9.12 0.30
C ASN A 66 -4.16 -9.54 -0.41
N GLN A 67 -4.24 -9.25 -1.70
CA GLN A 67 -5.45 -9.48 -2.50
C GLN A 67 -6.66 -8.74 -1.89
N ARG A 68 -7.65 -9.48 -1.36
CA ARG A 68 -8.88 -8.96 -0.73
C ARG A 68 -8.86 -9.05 0.79
N ARG A 69 -7.68 -9.27 1.38
CA ARG A 69 -7.47 -9.33 2.83
C ARG A 69 -6.62 -8.16 3.27
N MET A 70 -7.01 -7.53 4.36
CA MET A 70 -6.26 -6.43 4.95
C MET A 70 -5.94 -6.73 6.40
N LEU A 71 -4.64 -6.72 6.74
CA LEU A 71 -4.17 -6.72 8.10
C LEU A 71 -3.83 -5.29 8.50
N VAL A 72 -4.54 -4.76 9.49
CA VAL A 72 -4.30 -3.43 10.05
C VAL A 72 -3.57 -3.58 11.37
N LEU A 73 -2.37 -3.02 11.44
CA LEU A 73 -1.62 -2.87 12.68
C LEU A 73 -1.71 -1.42 13.12
N SER A 74 -2.17 -1.18 14.34
CA SER A 74 -2.26 0.18 14.88
C SER A 74 -2.06 0.21 16.40
N ASP A 75 -1.60 1.34 16.89
CA ASP A 75 -1.58 1.64 18.32
C ASP A 75 -2.88 2.30 18.81
N ASP A 76 -3.78 2.68 17.89
CA ASP A 76 -5.09 3.23 18.19
C ASP A 76 -6.15 2.12 18.18
N SER A 77 -6.89 1.98 19.29
CA SER A 77 -8.00 1.02 19.40
C SER A 77 -9.21 1.40 18.53
N LEU A 78 -9.36 2.68 18.19
CA LEU A 78 -10.47 3.21 17.39
C LEU A 78 -10.15 3.28 15.89
N VAL A 79 -9.04 2.71 15.47
CA VAL A 79 -8.58 2.76 14.08
C VAL A 79 -9.63 2.26 13.08
N ASN A 80 -10.48 1.34 13.50
CA ASN A 80 -11.55 0.75 12.67
C ASN A 80 -12.52 1.75 12.07
N SER A 81 -12.77 2.84 12.77
CA SER A 81 -13.72 3.89 12.36
C SER A 81 -13.06 5.01 11.54
N LYS A 82 -11.76 4.93 11.28
CA LYS A 82 -11.04 5.95 10.52
C LYS A 82 -11.47 5.93 9.05
N LYS A 83 -11.85 7.08 8.54
CA LYS A 83 -12.36 7.25 7.17
C LYS A 83 -11.39 6.70 6.11
N TYR A 84 -10.10 6.96 6.25
CA TYR A 84 -9.09 6.51 5.28
C TYR A 84 -9.04 4.97 5.15
N LEU A 85 -9.29 4.21 6.24
CA LEU A 85 -9.36 2.75 6.14
C LEU A 85 -10.62 2.29 5.40
N VAL A 86 -11.75 2.93 5.66
CA VAL A 86 -13.02 2.64 4.98
C VAL A 86 -12.88 2.94 3.48
N ASP A 87 -12.20 4.01 3.11
CA ASP A 87 -11.96 4.37 1.72
C ASP A 87 -11.07 3.33 1.03
N ILE A 88 -9.98 2.88 1.66
CA ILE A 88 -9.12 1.79 1.16
C ILE A 88 -9.89 0.47 1.03
N GLU A 89 -10.69 0.11 2.02
CA GLU A 89 -11.53 -1.10 1.99
C GLU A 89 -12.46 -1.12 0.78
N ARG A 90 -13.08 0.03 0.50
CA ARG A 90 -14.00 0.17 -0.62
C ARG A 90 -13.29 0.16 -1.97
N GLU A 91 -12.17 0.88 -2.07
CA GLU A 91 -11.40 0.96 -3.31
C GLU A 91 -10.80 -0.39 -3.72
N LEU A 92 -10.28 -1.14 -2.75
CA LEU A 92 -9.63 -2.42 -2.98
C LEU A 92 -10.57 -3.64 -2.82
N GLU A 93 -11.87 -3.41 -2.60
CA GLU A 93 -12.87 -4.46 -2.40
C GLU A 93 -12.45 -5.48 -1.34
N ILE A 94 -11.99 -5.01 -0.18
CA ILE A 94 -11.51 -5.87 0.91
C ILE A 94 -12.68 -6.65 1.50
N ASN A 95 -12.55 -7.97 1.56
CA ASN A 95 -13.57 -8.88 2.09
C ASN A 95 -13.30 -9.25 3.54
N GLU A 96 -12.03 -9.33 3.92
CA GLU A 96 -11.62 -9.76 5.26
C GLU A 96 -10.64 -8.73 5.84
N LYS A 97 -10.89 -8.32 7.08
CA LYS A 97 -10.07 -7.34 7.80
C LYS A 97 -9.69 -7.87 9.17
N TYR A 98 -8.41 -7.84 9.44
CA TYR A 98 -7.83 -8.26 10.70
C TYR A 98 -7.15 -7.10 11.39
N PHE A 99 -7.30 -7.02 12.73
CA PHE A 99 -6.64 -6.02 13.55
C PHE A 99 -5.64 -6.64 14.47
N LYS A 100 -4.48 -5.99 14.55
CA LYS A 100 -3.46 -6.32 15.53
C LYS A 100 -2.91 -5.04 16.14
N ARG A 101 -2.77 -5.00 17.45
CA ARG A 101 -2.14 -3.88 18.14
C ARG A 101 -0.64 -3.88 17.85
N ILE A 102 -0.09 -2.71 17.54
CA ILE A 102 1.36 -2.52 17.38
C ILE A 102 2.03 -2.62 18.75
N THR A 103 3.11 -3.38 18.80
CA THR A 103 4.10 -3.41 19.87
C THR A 103 5.36 -2.68 19.40
N ASN A 104 6.29 -2.37 20.30
CA ASN A 104 7.53 -1.67 19.91
C ASN A 104 8.37 -2.48 18.91
N PHE A 105 8.26 -3.81 18.93
CA PHE A 105 8.86 -4.69 17.94
C PHE A 105 7.82 -5.68 17.42
N PHE A 106 7.75 -5.84 16.12
CA PHE A 106 6.85 -6.81 15.48
C PHE A 106 7.40 -7.25 14.12
N ILE A 107 6.95 -8.41 13.69
CA ILE A 107 7.36 -9.03 12.42
C ILE A 107 6.16 -9.16 11.51
N VAL A 108 6.32 -8.74 10.26
CA VAL A 108 5.32 -8.92 9.20
C VAL A 108 6.04 -9.28 7.90
N ASP A 109 5.68 -10.41 7.30
CA ASP A 109 6.30 -10.93 6.07
C ASP A 109 7.84 -10.96 6.11
N GLU A 110 8.38 -11.54 7.16
CA GLU A 110 9.83 -11.67 7.35
C GLU A 110 10.56 -10.31 7.55
N LEU A 111 9.84 -9.18 7.51
CA LEU A 111 10.39 -7.86 7.83
C LEU A 111 10.26 -7.57 9.32
N ASN A 112 11.37 -7.16 9.92
CA ASN A 112 11.46 -6.80 11.33
C ASN A 112 11.25 -5.29 11.48
N PHE A 113 10.15 -4.92 12.15
CA PHE A 113 9.80 -3.53 12.44
C PHE A 113 10.17 -3.18 13.87
N LEU A 114 10.83 -2.05 14.05
CA LEU A 114 11.09 -1.46 15.35
C LEU A 114 10.48 -0.06 15.42
N VAL A 115 9.65 0.17 16.41
CA VAL A 115 9.09 1.49 16.73
C VAL A 115 9.81 2.04 17.94
N VAL A 116 10.48 3.17 17.77
CA VAL A 116 11.13 3.93 18.84
C VAL A 116 10.26 5.14 19.15
N ASP A 117 9.74 5.17 20.36
CA ASP A 117 8.91 6.28 20.86
C ASP A 117 9.70 7.25 21.74
N SER A 118 9.01 8.15 22.43
CA SER A 118 9.58 9.14 23.33
C SER A 118 10.51 8.57 24.42
N LEU A 119 10.39 7.30 24.77
CA LEU A 119 11.26 6.65 25.76
C LEU A 119 12.62 6.30 25.19
N GLY A 120 12.76 6.24 23.88
CA GLY A 120 14.04 6.01 23.19
C GLY A 120 14.67 4.64 23.42
N VAL A 121 13.93 3.67 23.95
CA VAL A 121 14.42 2.31 24.21
C VAL A 121 14.42 1.50 22.93
N ALA A 122 15.59 1.11 22.46
CA ALA A 122 15.78 0.40 21.20
C ALA A 122 16.80 -0.75 21.30
N GLU A 123 16.94 -1.35 22.48
CA GLU A 123 17.82 -2.49 22.64
C GLU A 123 17.15 -3.77 22.14
N ILE A 124 17.44 -4.12 20.89
CA ILE A 124 17.02 -5.38 20.27
C ILE A 124 18.25 -6.03 19.66
N SER A 125 18.49 -7.29 20.01
CA SER A 125 19.58 -8.11 19.48
C SER A 125 19.32 -8.62 18.05
N THR A 126 18.11 -8.41 17.53
CA THR A 126 17.68 -8.87 16.20
C THR A 126 17.91 -7.78 15.15
N SER A 127 18.24 -8.17 13.93
CA SER A 127 18.33 -7.23 12.80
C SER A 127 16.99 -6.54 12.56
N VAL A 128 16.99 -5.23 12.35
CA VAL A 128 15.80 -4.42 12.07
C VAL A 128 15.81 -4.01 10.61
N ASP A 129 14.72 -4.31 9.90
CA ASP A 129 14.58 -3.90 8.50
C ASP A 129 13.96 -2.50 8.39
N VAL A 130 12.96 -2.22 9.21
CA VAL A 130 12.24 -0.95 9.20
C VAL A 130 12.25 -0.33 10.59
N LEU A 131 12.85 0.85 10.69
CA LEU A 131 12.90 1.66 11.91
C LEU A 131 11.86 2.78 11.81
N ILE A 132 10.98 2.89 12.80
CA ILE A 132 9.94 3.93 12.86
C ILE A 132 10.19 4.81 14.08
N LEU A 133 10.43 6.10 13.85
CA LEU A 133 10.63 7.09 14.91
C LEU A 133 9.32 7.85 15.18
N LYS A 134 8.83 7.82 16.42
CA LYS A 134 7.54 8.42 16.82
C LYS A 134 7.68 9.21 18.12
N ASN A 135 6.93 10.31 18.24
CA ASN A 135 6.84 11.12 19.46
C ASN A 135 8.16 11.73 19.94
N ASN A 136 9.02 12.17 19.02
CA ASN A 136 10.30 12.84 19.31
C ASN A 136 11.23 12.00 20.23
N PRO A 137 11.61 10.80 19.84
CA PRO A 137 12.46 9.96 20.66
C PRO A 137 13.81 10.64 20.92
N LYS A 138 14.29 10.54 22.16
CA LYS A 138 15.67 10.89 22.52
C LYS A 138 16.59 9.76 22.07
N PHE A 139 16.95 9.76 20.80
CA PHE A 139 17.55 8.63 20.13
C PHE A 139 18.70 9.08 19.22
N ASN A 140 19.86 8.45 19.35
CA ASN A 140 20.98 8.70 18.44
C ASN A 140 20.81 7.84 17.18
N LEU A 141 20.14 8.42 16.18
CA LEU A 141 19.82 7.75 14.92
C LEU A 141 21.09 7.37 14.14
N GLU A 142 22.06 8.28 14.05
CA GLU A 142 23.31 8.05 13.33
C GLU A 142 24.03 6.80 13.84
N ARG A 143 24.25 6.74 15.17
CA ARG A 143 24.88 5.57 15.80
C ARG A 143 24.09 4.28 15.55
N TYR A 144 22.77 4.37 15.60
CA TYR A 144 21.92 3.20 15.39
C TYR A 144 22.00 2.71 13.94
N VAL A 145 21.92 3.60 12.98
CA VAL A 145 21.99 3.26 11.54
C VAL A 145 23.35 2.67 11.18
N LEU A 146 24.44 3.21 11.72
CA LEU A 146 25.79 2.67 11.51
C LEU A 146 25.91 1.23 12.01
N ASN A 147 25.32 0.93 13.17
CA ASN A 147 25.46 -0.38 13.81
C ASN A 147 24.49 -1.44 13.26
N HIS A 148 23.25 -1.06 12.92
CA HIS A 148 22.18 -2.01 12.59
C HIS A 148 21.76 -1.99 11.11
N LYS A 149 22.10 -0.92 10.38
CA LYS A 149 21.85 -0.75 8.93
C LYS A 149 20.41 -1.10 8.50
N PRO A 150 19.40 -0.45 9.10
CA PRO A 150 18.02 -0.69 8.69
C PRO A 150 17.83 -0.35 7.20
N LYS A 151 16.97 -1.10 6.50
CA LYS A 151 16.67 -0.86 5.08
C LYS A 151 15.87 0.41 4.87
N LEU A 152 15.04 0.77 5.85
CA LEU A 152 14.15 1.93 5.79
C LEU A 152 14.05 2.57 7.17
N VAL A 153 14.13 3.91 7.19
CA VAL A 153 13.83 4.73 8.38
C VAL A 153 12.60 5.58 8.08
N VAL A 154 11.57 5.45 8.89
CA VAL A 154 10.31 6.17 8.76
C VAL A 154 10.13 7.14 9.91
N MET A 155 9.90 8.40 9.61
CA MET A 155 9.67 9.44 10.60
C MET A 155 8.17 9.76 10.68
N HIS A 156 7.56 9.44 11.82
CA HIS A 156 6.13 9.69 12.03
C HIS A 156 5.87 11.21 12.09
N PRO A 157 4.75 11.71 11.51
CA PRO A 157 4.44 13.15 11.43
C PRO A 157 4.29 13.87 12.79
N LYS A 158 4.14 13.12 13.87
CA LYS A 158 4.11 13.67 15.24
C LYS A 158 5.48 14.09 15.76
N ASN A 159 6.56 13.81 15.04
CA ASN A 159 7.88 14.33 15.39
C ASN A 159 7.99 15.83 15.06
N TYR A 160 8.74 16.55 15.85
CA TYR A 160 9.03 17.97 15.57
C TYR A 160 9.84 18.11 14.28
N ASN A 161 9.49 19.11 13.47
CA ASN A 161 10.21 19.36 12.23
C ASN A 161 11.72 19.59 12.44
N SER A 162 12.11 20.22 13.56
CA SER A 162 13.51 20.39 13.93
C SER A 162 14.25 19.05 14.09
N ASN A 163 13.61 18.05 14.70
CA ASN A 163 14.19 16.73 14.86
C ASN A 163 14.27 15.99 13.53
N VAL A 164 13.23 16.10 12.72
CA VAL A 164 13.21 15.48 11.38
C VAL A 164 14.34 16.06 10.53
N LEU A 165 14.50 17.39 10.48
CA LEU A 165 15.60 18.03 9.75
C LEU A 165 16.97 17.56 10.26
N PHE A 166 17.16 17.57 11.60
CA PHE A 166 18.40 17.07 12.19
C PHE A 166 18.73 15.64 11.78
N TRP A 167 17.75 14.74 11.76
CA TRP A 167 17.95 13.35 11.38
C TRP A 167 18.12 13.12 9.88
N THR A 168 17.71 14.06 9.05
CA THR A 168 17.85 13.94 7.57
C THR A 168 19.13 14.55 7.05
N GLU A 169 19.75 15.48 7.82
CA GLU A 169 20.98 16.16 7.44
C GLU A 169 22.26 15.43 7.91
N ASN A 170 22.13 14.55 8.88
CA ASN A 170 23.21 13.72 9.44
C ASN A 170 23.03 12.25 9.11
#